data_bb2b9819a089797227d7d7a6c66d577d
#
_entry.id   bb2b9819a089797227d7d7a6c66d577d
#
_cell.length_a   1.000
_cell.length_b   1.000
_cell.length_c   1.000
_cell.angle_alpha   90.00
_cell.angle_beta   90.00
_cell.angle_gamma   90.00
#
_symmetry.space_group_name_H-M   'P 1'
#
loop_
_entity.id
_entity.type
_entity.pdbx_description
1 polymer ?
#
loop_
_entity_poly.entity_id
_entity_poly.type
_entity_poly.pdbx_seq_one_letter_code
_entity_poly.pdbx_strand_id
1 'polypeptide(L)'
;RFESVDFHPRPGFNLVTGANGSGKTSLLEAIHLLAHARSFRGRVRDGLIRQGQPSLDVFAEWRDRTDTPHRAGLRHAGGDWEARLDGAPVSHLGQLCEAMAVVTFEPGSHALIDGGSEQRRRFLDWGLFHVERHLGDDGFLALWRRHARAHKQRNALLRQQADGAQLDAWEHELAQAGEALTRCRERYVVQLAPYVEAGMAELLPSAGGAAIALLPGWRRQELPLADALLLSRDRDRLLGHTSLGPHRAD
;
A
#
# COMPACT_ATOMS: atom_id res chain seq x y z
N ARG A 1 -3.95 -18.39 18.14
CA ARG A 1 -4.68 -18.67 19.40
C ARG A 1 -5.84 -19.63 19.19
N PHE A 2 -6.56 -19.53 18.09
CA PHE A 2 -7.62 -20.48 17.75
C PHE A 2 -7.01 -21.78 17.23
N GLU A 3 -7.66 -22.89 17.51
CA GLU A 3 -7.45 -24.12 16.76
C GLU A 3 -8.24 -24.07 15.46
N SER A 4 -9.50 -23.67 15.57
CA SER A 4 -10.40 -23.37 14.48
C SER A 4 -11.35 -22.26 14.93
N VAL A 5 -11.76 -21.40 14.01
CA VAL A 5 -12.81 -20.41 14.21
C VAL A 5 -13.59 -20.26 12.92
N ASP A 6 -14.91 -20.33 13.03
CA ASP A 6 -15.82 -20.03 11.96
C ASP A 6 -16.55 -18.73 12.28
N PHE A 7 -16.56 -17.78 11.35
CA PHE A 7 -17.10 -16.46 11.55
C PHE A 7 -17.90 -16.01 10.31
N HIS A 8 -19.16 -15.77 10.51
CA HIS A 8 -20.10 -15.36 9.48
C HIS A 8 -20.54 -13.91 9.70
N PRO A 9 -19.79 -12.91 9.20
CA PRO A 9 -20.17 -11.51 9.33
C PRO A 9 -21.41 -11.20 8.50
N ARG A 10 -22.23 -10.27 8.98
CA ARG A 10 -23.36 -9.72 8.25
C ARG A 10 -23.01 -8.36 7.66
N PRO A 11 -23.68 -7.91 6.60
CA PRO A 11 -23.54 -6.53 6.14
C PRO A 11 -23.78 -5.53 7.28
N GLY A 12 -23.00 -4.44 7.32
CA GLY A 12 -23.05 -3.45 8.37
C GLY A 12 -22.12 -3.75 9.55
N PHE A 13 -22.47 -3.31 10.76
CA PHE A 13 -21.62 -3.44 11.93
C PHE A 13 -21.63 -4.85 12.51
N ASN A 14 -20.43 -5.40 12.76
CA ASN A 14 -20.23 -6.67 13.44
C ASN A 14 -19.33 -6.42 14.66
N LEU A 15 -19.88 -6.57 15.87
CA LEU A 15 -19.17 -6.34 17.11
C LEU A 15 -18.58 -7.66 17.64
N VAL A 16 -17.24 -7.73 17.75
CA VAL A 16 -16.52 -8.87 18.32
C VAL A 16 -16.13 -8.56 19.76
N THR A 17 -16.76 -9.21 20.73
CA THR A 17 -16.53 -9.00 22.17
C THR A 17 -15.89 -10.21 22.84
N GLY A 18 -15.31 -10.02 24.01
CA GLY A 18 -14.72 -11.09 24.81
C GLY A 18 -13.57 -10.59 25.69
N ALA A 19 -13.11 -11.42 26.62
CA ALA A 19 -12.00 -11.13 27.52
C ALA A 19 -10.68 -10.83 26.79
N ASN A 20 -9.74 -10.17 27.46
CA ASN A 20 -8.40 -9.97 26.92
C ASN A 20 -7.73 -11.33 26.66
N GLY A 21 -7.09 -11.44 25.50
CA GLY A 21 -6.47 -12.71 25.11
C GLY A 21 -7.40 -13.73 24.45
N SER A 22 -8.72 -13.47 24.32
CA SER A 22 -9.67 -14.42 23.69
C SER A 22 -9.48 -14.64 22.18
N GLY A 23 -8.64 -13.84 21.50
CA GLY A 23 -8.36 -14.00 20.07
C GLY A 23 -9.02 -12.98 19.15
N LYS A 24 -9.78 -12.00 19.66
CA LYS A 24 -10.45 -10.94 18.85
C LYS A 24 -9.53 -10.34 17.80
N THR A 25 -8.35 -9.92 18.22
CA THR A 25 -7.35 -9.32 17.31
C THR A 25 -6.80 -10.35 16.31
N SER A 26 -6.73 -11.64 16.67
CA SER A 26 -6.28 -12.69 15.74
C SER A 26 -7.31 -12.95 14.64
N LEU A 27 -8.60 -12.79 14.91
CA LEU A 27 -9.65 -12.85 13.89
C LEU A 27 -9.53 -11.68 12.91
N LEU A 28 -9.38 -10.45 13.41
CA LEU A 28 -9.18 -9.26 12.56
C LEU A 28 -7.87 -9.37 11.75
N GLU A 29 -6.82 -9.91 12.35
CA GLU A 29 -5.55 -10.15 11.68
C GLU A 29 -5.66 -11.17 10.54
N ALA A 30 -6.48 -12.20 10.68
CA ALA A 30 -6.74 -13.16 9.61
C ALA A 30 -7.40 -12.49 8.39
N ILE A 31 -8.39 -11.63 8.61
CA ILE A 31 -9.01 -10.82 7.54
C ILE A 31 -7.98 -9.91 6.88
N HIS A 32 -7.18 -9.22 7.69
CA HIS A 32 -6.11 -8.35 7.20
C HIS A 32 -5.07 -9.10 6.36
N LEU A 33 -4.69 -10.32 6.79
CA LEU A 33 -3.73 -11.16 6.07
C LEU A 33 -4.21 -11.52 4.66
N LEU A 34 -5.50 -11.85 4.49
CA LEU A 34 -6.07 -12.11 3.17
C LEU A 34 -5.97 -10.89 2.24
N ALA A 35 -6.24 -9.70 2.78
CA ALA A 35 -6.30 -8.48 1.99
C ALA A 35 -4.95 -7.78 1.77
N HIS A 36 -3.98 -7.98 2.67
CA HIS A 36 -2.70 -7.26 2.63
C HIS A 36 -1.48 -8.19 2.49
N ALA A 37 -1.67 -9.50 2.56
CA ALA A 37 -0.61 -10.52 2.57
C ALA A 37 0.50 -10.25 3.63
N ARG A 38 0.15 -9.57 4.69
CA ARG A 38 1.05 -9.20 5.80
C ARG A 38 0.26 -8.97 7.09
N SER A 39 0.90 -9.12 8.24
CA SER A 39 0.31 -8.75 9.53
C SER A 39 0.40 -7.23 9.76
N PHE A 40 -0.61 -6.63 10.39
CA PHE A 40 -0.53 -5.25 10.89
C PHE A 40 0.31 -5.13 12.16
N ARG A 41 0.64 -6.23 12.83
CA ARG A 41 1.48 -6.24 14.05
C ARG A 41 2.98 -6.21 13.78
N GLY A 42 3.41 -6.18 12.50
CA GLY A 42 4.82 -6.13 12.13
C GLY A 42 5.32 -7.37 11.36
N ARG A 43 6.62 -7.65 11.45
CA ARG A 43 7.23 -8.76 10.71
C ARG A 43 6.78 -10.11 11.28
N VAL A 44 6.22 -10.93 10.39
CA VAL A 44 5.50 -12.17 10.66
C VAL A 44 6.39 -13.35 11.07
N ARG A 45 7.65 -13.16 11.40
CA ARG A 45 8.53 -14.33 11.60
C ARG A 45 8.13 -15.26 12.75
N ASP A 46 7.50 -14.75 13.83
CA ASP A 46 7.38 -15.55 15.05
C ASP A 46 6.03 -15.51 15.79
N GLY A 47 4.90 -15.28 15.12
CA GLY A 47 3.67 -15.12 15.92
C GLY A 47 2.34 -15.40 15.24
N LEU A 48 2.29 -15.71 13.94
CA LEU A 48 1.03 -16.02 13.27
C LEU A 48 0.62 -17.48 13.49
N ILE A 49 1.56 -18.40 13.39
CA ILE A 49 1.26 -19.82 13.58
C ILE A 49 1.11 -20.10 15.08
N ARG A 50 0.04 -20.78 15.46
CA ARG A 50 -0.17 -21.24 16.84
C ARG A 50 0.94 -22.19 17.23
N GLN A 51 1.47 -22.05 18.44
CA GLN A 51 2.48 -22.93 18.97
C GLN A 51 2.03 -24.40 18.88
N GLY A 52 2.88 -25.25 18.31
CA GLY A 52 2.61 -26.67 18.09
C GLY A 52 1.83 -26.99 16.82
N GLN A 53 1.48 -25.99 16.00
CA GLN A 53 0.84 -26.21 14.70
C GLN A 53 1.84 -26.02 13.57
N PRO A 54 1.72 -26.77 12.45
CA PRO A 54 2.62 -26.66 11.31
C PRO A 54 2.31 -25.45 10.41
N SER A 55 1.09 -24.93 10.45
CA SER A 55 0.61 -23.87 9.56
C SER A 55 -0.46 -22.99 10.21
N LEU A 56 -0.65 -21.82 9.60
CA LEU A 56 -1.84 -21.00 9.71
C LEU A 56 -2.58 -21.10 8.37
N ASP A 57 -3.88 -21.39 8.45
CA ASP A 57 -4.76 -21.41 7.29
C ASP A 57 -5.87 -20.37 7.50
N VAL A 58 -6.11 -19.54 6.50
CA VAL A 58 -7.21 -18.57 6.47
C VAL A 58 -8.01 -18.78 5.21
N PHE A 59 -9.32 -18.87 5.34
CA PHE A 59 -10.25 -19.00 4.24
C PHE A 59 -11.35 -17.95 4.38
N ALA A 60 -11.78 -17.36 3.28
CA ALA A 60 -12.92 -16.45 3.24
C ALA A 60 -13.73 -16.63 1.95
N GLU A 61 -15.03 -16.42 2.08
CA GLU A 61 -15.97 -16.29 0.97
C GLU A 61 -16.67 -14.94 1.07
N TRP A 62 -16.85 -14.26 -0.06
CA TRP A 62 -17.56 -12.98 -0.13
C TRP A 62 -18.23 -12.79 -1.48
N ARG A 63 -19.09 -11.79 -1.57
CA ARG A 63 -19.64 -11.33 -2.83
C ARG A 63 -19.12 -9.93 -3.12
N ASP A 64 -18.82 -9.66 -4.37
CA ASP A 64 -18.44 -8.32 -4.81
C ASP A 64 -19.67 -7.43 -5.03
N ARG A 65 -19.45 -6.20 -5.50
CA ARG A 65 -20.54 -5.23 -5.76
C ARG A 65 -21.51 -5.68 -6.86
N THR A 66 -21.10 -6.62 -7.70
CA THR A 66 -21.92 -7.20 -8.77
C THR A 66 -22.60 -8.49 -8.34
N ASP A 67 -22.56 -8.81 -7.03
CA ASP A 67 -23.08 -10.05 -6.43
C ASP A 67 -22.34 -11.32 -6.90
N THR A 68 -21.17 -11.17 -7.51
CA THR A 68 -20.35 -12.31 -7.94
C THR A 68 -19.69 -12.96 -6.72
N PRO A 69 -19.85 -14.29 -6.52
CA PRO A 69 -19.22 -14.99 -5.41
C PRO A 69 -17.74 -15.17 -5.66
N HIS A 70 -16.93 -14.90 -4.63
CA HIS A 70 -15.50 -15.13 -4.58
C HIS A 70 -15.11 -15.95 -3.37
N ARG A 71 -14.01 -16.68 -3.48
CA ARG A 71 -13.41 -17.42 -2.37
C ARG A 71 -11.89 -17.31 -2.41
N ALA A 72 -11.28 -17.12 -1.26
CA ALA A 72 -9.83 -17.08 -1.13
C ALA A 72 -9.35 -17.96 0.01
N GLY A 73 -8.24 -18.65 -0.20
CA GLY A 73 -7.52 -19.40 0.81
C GLY A 73 -6.07 -18.94 0.86
N LEU A 74 -5.54 -18.79 2.06
CA LEU A 74 -4.15 -18.42 2.32
C LEU A 74 -3.59 -19.35 3.38
N ARG A 75 -2.49 -20.05 3.07
CA ARG A 75 -1.71 -20.87 4.00
C ARG A 75 -0.34 -20.26 4.21
N HIS A 76 0.10 -20.23 5.46
CA HIS A 76 1.47 -19.90 5.83
C HIS A 76 2.08 -21.03 6.63
N ALA A 77 3.19 -21.59 6.15
CA ALA A 77 3.91 -22.71 6.77
C ALA A 77 5.42 -22.52 6.61
N GLY A 78 6.16 -22.53 7.72
CA GLY A 78 7.63 -22.56 7.73
C GLY A 78 8.35 -21.40 7.02
N GLY A 79 7.66 -20.33 6.67
CA GLY A 79 8.19 -19.20 5.89
C GLY A 79 7.60 -19.09 4.49
N ASP A 80 6.94 -20.12 4.01
CA ASP A 80 6.30 -20.15 2.70
C ASP A 80 4.83 -19.74 2.77
N TRP A 81 4.36 -19.14 1.69
CA TRP A 81 2.99 -18.72 1.50
C TRP A 81 2.39 -19.41 0.29
N GLU A 82 1.28 -20.08 0.49
CA GLU A 82 0.46 -20.64 -0.57
C GLU A 82 -0.89 -19.93 -0.57
N ALA A 83 -1.39 -19.57 -1.74
CA ALA A 83 -2.68 -18.94 -1.84
C ALA A 83 -3.47 -19.41 -3.05
N ARG A 84 -4.80 -19.39 -2.91
CA ARG A 84 -5.76 -19.67 -3.97
C ARG A 84 -6.82 -18.60 -4.01
N LEU A 85 -7.24 -18.25 -5.21
CA LEU A 85 -8.36 -17.34 -5.47
C LEU A 85 -9.31 -18.02 -6.45
N ASP A 86 -10.57 -18.12 -6.09
CA ASP A 86 -11.64 -18.78 -6.89
C ASP A 86 -11.28 -20.19 -7.38
N GLY A 87 -10.52 -20.92 -6.51
CA GLY A 87 -10.09 -22.29 -6.77
C GLY A 87 -8.77 -22.44 -7.55
N ALA A 88 -8.29 -21.37 -8.18
CA ALA A 88 -7.00 -21.34 -8.89
C ALA A 88 -5.84 -20.92 -7.96
N PRO A 89 -4.64 -21.50 -8.09
CA PRO A 89 -3.47 -21.03 -7.40
C PRO A 89 -3.09 -19.63 -7.89
N VAL A 90 -2.70 -18.73 -6.98
CA VAL A 90 -2.22 -17.40 -7.35
C VAL A 90 -0.71 -17.43 -7.60
N SER A 91 -0.24 -16.69 -8.60
CA SER A 91 1.18 -16.60 -8.92
C SER A 91 1.96 -15.69 -7.95
N HIS A 92 1.26 -14.76 -7.32
CA HIS A 92 1.79 -13.85 -6.29
C HIS A 92 0.66 -13.35 -5.39
N LEU A 93 0.98 -13.07 -4.12
CA LEU A 93 0.02 -12.66 -3.10
C LEU A 93 -0.72 -11.35 -3.43
N GLY A 94 -0.15 -10.52 -4.31
CA GLY A 94 -0.81 -9.31 -4.80
C GLY A 94 -2.18 -9.56 -5.44
N GLN A 95 -2.41 -10.74 -6.03
CA GLN A 95 -3.71 -11.11 -6.61
C GLN A 95 -4.81 -11.23 -5.53
N LEU A 96 -4.48 -11.70 -4.32
CA LEU A 96 -5.41 -11.68 -3.18
C LEU A 96 -5.70 -10.24 -2.75
N CYS A 97 -4.66 -9.40 -2.67
CA CYS A 97 -4.82 -7.99 -2.34
C CYS A 97 -5.73 -7.28 -3.34
N GLU A 98 -5.63 -7.62 -4.63
CA GLU A 98 -6.49 -7.08 -5.67
C GLU A 98 -7.96 -7.51 -5.51
N ALA A 99 -8.20 -8.72 -5.06
CA ALA A 99 -9.55 -9.28 -4.96
C ALA A 99 -10.35 -8.74 -3.77
N MET A 100 -9.67 -8.33 -2.68
CA MET A 100 -10.33 -7.94 -1.43
C MET A 100 -9.77 -6.60 -0.92
N ALA A 101 -10.57 -5.55 -0.95
CA ALA A 101 -10.25 -4.26 -0.36
C ALA A 101 -10.62 -4.22 1.13
N VAL A 102 -9.64 -4.15 2.01
CA VAL A 102 -9.84 -4.02 3.46
C VAL A 102 -9.07 -2.82 3.98
N VAL A 103 -9.74 -1.95 4.70
CA VAL A 103 -9.10 -0.88 5.46
C VAL A 103 -9.07 -1.30 6.92
N THR A 104 -7.89 -1.28 7.52
CA THR A 104 -7.70 -1.61 8.93
C THR A 104 -7.37 -0.34 9.70
N PHE A 105 -8.17 -0.04 10.70
CA PHE A 105 -7.90 1.02 11.66
C PHE A 105 -7.48 0.38 13.00
N GLU A 106 -6.31 0.74 13.47
CA GLU A 106 -5.70 0.15 14.68
C GLU A 106 -4.93 1.24 15.46
N PRO A 107 -4.51 0.99 16.72
CA PRO A 107 -3.84 2.02 17.52
C PRO A 107 -2.63 2.69 16.86
N GLY A 108 -1.92 2.00 15.95
CA GLY A 108 -0.80 2.55 15.19
C GLY A 108 -1.24 3.46 14.02
N SER A 109 -2.52 3.52 13.68
CA SER A 109 -3.03 4.33 12.55
C SER A 109 -2.86 5.85 12.77
N HIS A 110 -2.63 6.31 14.02
CA HIS A 110 -2.29 7.71 14.30
C HIS A 110 -1.01 8.16 13.57
N ALA A 111 -0.10 7.21 13.24
CA ALA A 111 1.09 7.50 12.45
C ALA A 111 0.79 8.07 11.04
N LEU A 112 -0.47 8.00 10.59
CA LEU A 112 -0.90 8.69 9.37
C LEU A 112 -0.86 10.22 9.55
N ILE A 113 -1.09 10.71 10.76
CA ILE A 113 -1.12 12.14 11.10
C ILE A 113 0.25 12.61 11.63
N ASP A 114 0.79 11.94 12.66
CA ASP A 114 2.00 12.36 13.36
C ASP A 114 3.28 11.66 12.84
N GLY A 115 3.13 10.63 12.03
CA GLY A 115 4.25 9.89 11.44
C GLY A 115 4.84 10.56 10.19
N GLY A 116 5.88 9.91 9.64
CA GLY A 116 6.55 10.37 8.44
C GLY A 116 5.71 10.22 7.17
N SER A 117 6.11 10.93 6.11
CA SER A 117 5.46 10.91 4.80
C SER A 117 5.35 9.51 4.16
N GLU A 118 6.17 8.54 4.59
CA GLU A 118 6.09 7.17 4.08
C GLU A 118 4.74 6.51 4.41
N GLN A 119 4.19 6.72 5.60
CA GLN A 119 2.89 6.19 6.01
C GLN A 119 1.77 6.77 5.15
N ARG A 120 1.80 8.09 4.92
CA ARG A 120 0.82 8.77 4.06
C ARG A 120 0.90 8.32 2.61
N ARG A 121 2.12 8.15 2.06
CA ARG A 121 2.29 7.57 0.71
C ARG A 121 1.74 6.15 0.62
N ARG A 122 2.02 5.31 1.61
CA ARG A 122 1.49 3.92 1.63
C ARG A 122 -0.03 3.88 1.67
N PHE A 123 -0.64 4.75 2.46
CA PHE A 123 -2.10 4.88 2.52
C PHE A 123 -2.67 5.32 1.15
N LEU A 124 -2.08 6.35 0.55
CA LEU A 124 -2.48 6.87 -0.75
C LEU A 124 -2.32 5.82 -1.86
N ASP A 125 -1.17 5.16 -1.90
CA ASP A 125 -0.88 4.13 -2.89
C ASP A 125 -1.77 2.89 -2.72
N TRP A 126 -2.15 2.55 -1.48
CA TRP A 126 -3.12 1.50 -1.21
C TRP A 126 -4.51 1.84 -1.75
N GLY A 127 -4.99 3.06 -1.53
CA GLY A 127 -6.26 3.50 -2.09
C GLY A 127 -6.26 3.48 -3.61
N LEU A 128 -5.21 4.02 -4.24
CA LEU A 128 -5.03 4.02 -5.70
C LEU A 128 -4.99 2.60 -6.28
N PHE A 129 -4.32 1.67 -5.64
CA PHE A 129 -4.25 0.28 -6.05
C PHE A 129 -5.63 -0.37 -6.19
N HIS A 130 -6.59 0.02 -5.34
CA HIS A 130 -7.95 -0.51 -5.39
C HIS A 130 -8.89 0.27 -6.32
N VAL A 131 -8.66 1.57 -6.51
CA VAL A 131 -9.54 2.45 -7.32
C VAL A 131 -9.15 2.44 -8.79
N GLU A 132 -7.86 2.52 -9.12
CA GLU A 132 -7.37 2.58 -10.51
C GLU A 132 -6.99 1.21 -11.10
N ARG A 133 -7.54 0.13 -10.59
CA ARG A 133 -7.22 -1.26 -10.94
C ARG A 133 -7.41 -1.61 -12.42
N HIS A 134 -8.30 -0.94 -13.12
CA HIS A 134 -8.76 -1.31 -14.46
C HIS A 134 -8.11 -0.52 -15.62
N LEU A 135 -7.06 0.24 -15.37
CA LEU A 135 -6.42 1.06 -16.41
C LEU A 135 -5.35 0.33 -17.25
N GLY A 136 -5.45 -0.99 -17.40
CA GLY A 136 -4.59 -1.80 -18.30
C GLY A 136 -3.11 -1.86 -17.86
N ASP A 137 -2.22 -2.12 -18.84
CA ASP A 137 -0.77 -2.23 -18.62
C ASP A 137 -0.13 -0.92 -18.14
N ASP A 138 -0.78 0.22 -18.34
CA ASP A 138 -0.39 1.53 -17.83
C ASP A 138 -1.09 1.91 -16.52
N GLY A 139 -1.76 0.96 -15.86
CA GLY A 139 -2.44 1.16 -14.60
C GLY A 139 -1.48 1.55 -13.46
N PHE A 140 -2.04 2.09 -12.37
CA PHE A 140 -1.28 2.57 -11.22
C PHE A 140 -0.19 1.59 -10.74
N LEU A 141 -0.50 0.30 -10.65
CA LEU A 141 0.47 -0.72 -10.17
C LEU A 141 1.66 -0.87 -11.12
N ALA A 142 1.44 -0.81 -12.44
CA ALA A 142 2.50 -0.87 -13.43
C ALA A 142 3.42 0.36 -13.34
N LEU A 143 2.84 1.56 -13.25
CA LEU A 143 3.57 2.82 -13.04
C LEU A 143 4.36 2.81 -11.73
N TRP A 144 3.74 2.33 -10.66
CA TRP A 144 4.39 2.22 -9.34
C TRP A 144 5.60 1.28 -9.40
N ARG A 145 5.46 0.10 -10.05
CA ARG A 145 6.56 -0.87 -10.24
C ARG A 145 7.68 -0.30 -11.12
N ARG A 146 7.33 0.39 -12.21
CA ARG A 146 8.30 1.06 -13.10
C ARG A 146 9.09 2.10 -12.32
N HIS A 147 8.41 2.99 -11.61
CA HIS A 147 9.04 4.02 -10.78
C HIS A 147 9.94 3.38 -9.70
N ALA A 148 9.47 2.37 -8.97
CA ALA A 148 10.26 1.71 -7.92
C ALA A 148 11.52 1.05 -8.49
N ARG A 149 11.42 0.40 -9.66
CA ARG A 149 12.56 -0.19 -10.37
C ARG A 149 13.56 0.88 -10.80
N ALA A 150 13.11 1.92 -11.48
CA ALA A 150 13.98 2.99 -11.96
C ALA A 150 14.69 3.70 -10.80
N HIS A 151 13.96 4.00 -9.72
CA HIS A 151 14.52 4.59 -8.51
C HIS A 151 15.60 3.70 -7.86
N LYS A 152 15.35 2.39 -7.77
CA LYS A 152 16.33 1.42 -7.24
C LYS A 152 17.60 1.37 -8.09
N GLN A 153 17.45 1.33 -9.42
CA GLN A 153 18.58 1.28 -10.36
C GLN A 153 19.38 2.59 -10.33
N ARG A 154 18.71 3.74 -10.40
CA ARG A 154 19.38 5.04 -10.26
C ARG A 154 20.20 5.11 -8.97
N ASN A 155 19.62 4.74 -7.83
CA ASN A 155 20.33 4.75 -6.55
C ASN A 155 21.52 3.77 -6.51
N ALA A 156 21.44 2.64 -7.22
CA ALA A 156 22.58 1.74 -7.34
C ALA A 156 23.73 2.38 -8.15
N LEU A 157 23.41 3.03 -9.28
CA LEU A 157 24.38 3.72 -10.12
C LEU A 157 25.00 4.93 -9.39
N LEU A 158 24.22 5.70 -8.65
CA LEU A 158 24.75 6.81 -7.84
C LEU A 158 25.78 6.33 -6.82
N ARG A 159 25.54 5.21 -6.12
CA ARG A 159 26.50 4.63 -5.17
C ARG A 159 27.78 4.08 -5.85
N GLN A 160 27.65 3.63 -7.10
CA GLN A 160 28.76 3.12 -7.90
C GLN A 160 29.54 4.25 -8.59
N GLN A 161 29.13 5.51 -8.42
CA GLN A 161 29.72 6.67 -9.12
C GLN A 161 29.72 6.48 -10.65
N ALA A 162 28.65 5.86 -11.18
CA ALA A 162 28.50 5.57 -12.60
C ALA A 162 28.57 6.85 -13.46
N ASP A 163 28.89 6.68 -14.72
CA ASP A 163 28.95 7.77 -15.68
C ASP A 163 27.58 8.42 -15.96
N GLY A 164 27.58 9.57 -16.65
CA GLY A 164 26.36 10.30 -16.97
C GLY A 164 25.43 9.51 -17.90
N ALA A 165 25.97 8.81 -18.89
CA ALA A 165 25.18 8.09 -19.89
C ALA A 165 24.38 6.94 -19.27
N GLN A 166 24.94 6.25 -18.29
CA GLN A 166 24.22 5.19 -17.55
C GLN A 166 23.11 5.78 -16.68
N LEU A 167 23.31 6.94 -16.09
CA LEU A 167 22.28 7.64 -15.31
C LEU A 167 21.16 8.18 -16.19
N ASP A 168 21.47 8.71 -17.38
CA ASP A 168 20.50 9.33 -18.30
C ASP A 168 19.33 8.40 -18.63
N ALA A 169 19.61 7.14 -18.94
CA ALA A 169 18.56 6.16 -19.27
C ALA A 169 17.61 5.92 -18.11
N TRP A 170 18.14 5.74 -16.90
CA TRP A 170 17.32 5.49 -15.72
C TRP A 170 16.65 6.75 -15.18
N GLU A 171 17.23 7.92 -15.37
CA GLU A 171 16.60 9.21 -15.04
C GLU A 171 15.42 9.50 -15.96
N HIS A 172 15.54 9.19 -17.26
CA HIS A 172 14.45 9.30 -18.20
C HIS A 172 13.26 8.39 -17.78
N GLU A 173 13.53 7.12 -17.51
CA GLU A 173 12.52 6.16 -17.06
C GLU A 173 11.90 6.57 -15.72
N LEU A 174 12.72 7.02 -14.77
CA LEU A 174 12.27 7.50 -13.47
C LEU A 174 11.38 8.74 -13.59
N ALA A 175 11.74 9.67 -14.48
CA ALA A 175 10.97 10.87 -14.73
C ALA A 175 9.60 10.56 -15.36
N GLN A 176 9.58 9.74 -16.41
CA GLN A 176 8.33 9.36 -17.07
C GLN A 176 7.37 8.65 -16.11
N ALA A 177 7.85 7.60 -15.43
CA ALA A 177 7.03 6.85 -14.48
C ALA A 177 6.64 7.71 -13.28
N GLY A 178 7.54 8.57 -12.80
CA GLY A 178 7.32 9.47 -11.66
C GLY A 178 6.27 10.53 -11.91
N GLU A 179 6.29 11.17 -13.08
CA GLU A 179 5.27 12.15 -13.49
C GLU A 179 3.89 11.50 -13.62
N ALA A 180 3.82 10.32 -14.25
CA ALA A 180 2.57 9.59 -14.40
C ALA A 180 2.01 9.15 -13.03
N LEU A 181 2.85 8.60 -12.14
CA LEU A 181 2.48 8.22 -10.79
C LEU A 181 1.96 9.42 -9.97
N THR A 182 2.60 10.58 -10.10
CA THR A 182 2.18 11.80 -9.40
C THR A 182 0.82 12.27 -9.89
N ARG A 183 0.56 12.24 -11.21
CA ARG A 183 -0.78 12.56 -11.75
C ARG A 183 -1.87 11.63 -11.21
N CYS A 184 -1.60 10.33 -11.06
CA CYS A 184 -2.54 9.41 -10.42
C CYS A 184 -2.84 9.82 -8.98
N ARG A 185 -1.81 10.12 -8.20
CA ARG A 185 -1.95 10.57 -6.81
C ARG A 185 -2.72 11.88 -6.68
N GLU A 186 -2.45 12.85 -7.54
CA GLU A 186 -3.18 14.14 -7.57
C GLU A 186 -4.68 13.94 -7.84
N ARG A 187 -5.02 13.17 -8.87
CA ARG A 187 -6.43 12.86 -9.17
C ARG A 187 -7.12 12.18 -8.00
N TYR A 188 -6.45 11.24 -7.36
CA TYR A 188 -7.02 10.52 -6.22
C TYR A 188 -7.20 11.42 -5.01
N VAL A 189 -6.25 12.30 -4.69
CA VAL A 189 -6.38 13.28 -3.60
C VAL A 189 -7.56 14.21 -3.84
N VAL A 190 -7.74 14.70 -5.07
CA VAL A 190 -8.91 15.54 -5.44
C VAL A 190 -10.23 14.78 -5.23
N GLN A 191 -10.28 13.49 -5.55
CA GLN A 191 -11.47 12.68 -5.32
C GLN A 191 -11.69 12.34 -3.84
N LEU A 192 -10.62 12.18 -3.06
CA LEU A 192 -10.67 11.84 -1.63
C LEU A 192 -11.03 13.05 -0.76
N ALA A 193 -10.63 14.25 -1.16
CA ALA A 193 -10.77 15.47 -0.38
C ALA A 193 -12.21 15.70 0.15
N PRO A 194 -13.28 15.60 -0.65
CA PRO A 194 -14.64 15.83 -0.15
C PRO A 194 -15.07 14.82 0.93
N TYR A 195 -14.59 13.58 0.87
CA TYR A 195 -14.87 12.57 1.89
C TYR A 195 -14.14 12.84 3.21
N VAL A 196 -12.90 13.33 3.13
CA VAL A 196 -12.13 13.74 4.30
C VAL A 196 -12.79 14.96 4.96
N GLU A 197 -13.18 15.94 4.17
CA GLU A 197 -13.86 17.15 4.65
C GLU A 197 -15.19 16.81 5.34
N ALA A 198 -16.03 15.98 4.71
CA ALA A 198 -17.30 15.54 5.29
C ALA A 198 -17.09 14.74 6.59
N GLY A 199 -16.14 13.80 6.61
CA GLY A 199 -15.82 13.02 7.81
C GLY A 199 -15.29 13.89 8.95
N MET A 200 -14.46 14.89 8.65
CA MET A 200 -13.98 15.85 9.66
C MET A 200 -15.09 16.73 10.21
N ALA A 201 -16.00 17.21 9.36
CA ALA A 201 -17.15 18.00 9.79
C ALA A 201 -18.08 17.20 10.73
N GLU A 202 -18.23 15.90 10.48
CA GLU A 202 -19.03 15.01 11.33
C GLU A 202 -18.34 14.67 12.66
N LEU A 203 -17.06 14.27 12.60
CA LEU A 203 -16.34 13.75 13.77
C LEU A 203 -15.74 14.84 14.65
N LEU A 204 -15.38 15.98 14.10
CA LEU A 204 -14.71 17.10 14.76
C LEU A 204 -15.25 18.45 14.29
N PRO A 205 -16.52 18.77 14.58
CA PRO A 205 -17.14 20.03 14.13
C PRO A 205 -16.40 21.29 14.62
N SER A 206 -15.70 21.17 15.76
CA SER A 206 -14.93 22.28 16.37
C SER A 206 -13.58 22.55 15.69
N ALA A 207 -13.10 21.68 14.80
CA ALA A 207 -11.79 21.85 14.16
C ALA A 207 -11.79 22.86 12.98
N GLY A 208 -12.95 23.41 12.62
CA GLY A 208 -13.05 24.44 11.57
C GLY A 208 -12.81 23.95 10.13
N GLY A 209 -12.82 22.64 9.91
CA GLY A 209 -12.57 22.00 8.62
C GLY A 209 -11.17 21.38 8.51
N ALA A 210 -11.00 20.51 7.52
CA ALA A 210 -9.71 19.92 7.16
C ALA A 210 -9.57 19.90 5.66
N ALA A 211 -8.37 20.16 5.19
CA ALA A 211 -8.02 20.01 3.78
C ALA A 211 -6.87 19.02 3.63
N ILE A 212 -6.89 18.26 2.55
CA ILE A 212 -5.76 17.43 2.16
C ILE A 212 -5.18 17.95 0.85
N ALA A 213 -3.85 17.92 0.74
CA ALA A 213 -3.14 18.31 -0.47
C ALA A 213 -1.96 17.38 -0.67
N LEU A 214 -1.55 17.15 -1.92
CA LEU A 214 -0.36 16.40 -2.26
C LEU A 214 0.82 17.33 -2.48
N LEU A 215 1.89 17.11 -1.73
CA LEU A 215 3.20 17.68 -2.03
C LEU A 215 3.98 16.67 -2.88
N PRO A 216 4.30 16.95 -4.14
CA PRO A 216 4.80 15.93 -5.08
C PRO A 216 6.23 15.45 -4.79
N GLY A 217 6.96 16.12 -3.88
CA GLY A 217 8.34 15.77 -3.52
C GLY A 217 9.42 16.44 -4.40
N TRP A 218 9.01 17.34 -5.30
CA TRP A 218 9.85 18.28 -6.03
C TRP A 218 9.02 19.51 -6.44
N ARG A 219 9.65 20.55 -6.97
CA ARG A 219 8.98 21.78 -7.41
C ARG A 219 8.32 21.60 -8.78
N ARG A 220 7.32 20.73 -8.85
CA ARG A 220 6.66 20.31 -10.11
C ARG A 220 6.07 21.46 -10.91
N GLN A 221 5.63 22.53 -10.25
CA GLN A 221 5.10 23.72 -10.91
C GLN A 221 6.18 24.55 -11.63
N GLU A 222 7.43 24.42 -11.19
CA GLU A 222 8.57 25.16 -11.74
C GLU A 222 9.34 24.32 -12.77
N LEU A 223 9.45 22.99 -12.53
CA LEU A 223 10.33 22.10 -13.30
C LEU A 223 9.67 20.73 -13.53
N PRO A 224 9.75 20.16 -14.74
CA PRO A 224 9.52 18.75 -14.98
C PRO A 224 10.47 17.89 -14.12
N LEU A 225 10.05 16.66 -13.78
CA LEU A 225 10.89 15.77 -12.97
C LEU A 225 12.22 15.42 -13.63
N ALA A 226 12.26 15.34 -14.96
CA ALA A 226 13.49 15.09 -15.71
C ALA A 226 14.57 16.17 -15.43
N ASP A 227 14.17 17.43 -15.55
CA ASP A 227 15.09 18.56 -15.31
C ASP A 227 15.48 18.66 -13.84
N ALA A 228 14.54 18.40 -12.92
CA ALA A 228 14.82 18.38 -11.51
C ALA A 228 15.83 17.29 -11.13
N LEU A 229 15.75 16.09 -11.71
CA LEU A 229 16.71 15.00 -11.51
C LEU A 229 18.08 15.36 -12.07
N LEU A 230 18.15 15.98 -13.25
CA LEU A 230 19.39 16.42 -13.85
C LEU A 230 20.10 17.47 -12.99
N LEU A 231 19.36 18.49 -12.53
CA LEU A 231 19.89 19.54 -11.67
C LEU A 231 20.34 19.05 -10.29
N SER A 232 19.72 17.97 -9.77
CA SER A 232 20.10 17.39 -8.49
C SER A 232 21.22 16.36 -8.57
N ARG A 233 21.69 16.00 -9.77
CA ARG A 233 22.58 14.84 -10.00
C ARG A 233 23.87 14.88 -9.17
N ASP A 234 24.56 16.00 -9.14
CA ASP A 234 25.80 16.12 -8.39
C ASP A 234 25.59 15.98 -6.88
N ARG A 235 24.53 16.58 -6.37
CA ARG A 235 24.12 16.40 -4.98
C ARG A 235 23.77 14.95 -4.68
N ASP A 236 23.00 14.30 -5.56
CA ASP A 236 22.55 12.91 -5.40
C ASP A 236 23.74 11.93 -5.47
N ARG A 237 24.78 12.23 -6.27
CA ARG A 237 26.05 11.50 -6.27
C ARG A 237 26.77 11.56 -4.92
N LEU A 238 26.81 12.75 -4.31
CA LEU A 238 27.41 12.90 -2.97
C LEU A 238 26.62 12.16 -1.90
N LEU A 239 25.28 12.14 -2.01
CA LEU A 239 24.40 11.47 -1.06
C LEU A 239 24.29 9.95 -1.30
N GLY A 240 24.63 9.47 -2.50
CA GLY A 240 24.44 8.07 -2.91
C GLY A 240 22.97 7.65 -3.09
N HIS A 241 22.06 8.62 -3.18
CA HIS A 241 20.62 8.37 -3.38
C HIS A 241 19.89 9.57 -3.99
N THR A 242 18.75 9.28 -4.62
CA THR A 242 17.84 10.28 -5.19
C THR A 242 17.20 11.11 -4.09
N SER A 243 17.36 12.44 -4.13
CA SER A 243 16.93 13.36 -3.08
C SER A 243 15.55 13.98 -3.29
N LEU A 244 14.98 13.88 -4.50
CA LEU A 244 13.70 14.49 -4.87
C LEU A 244 12.87 13.55 -5.78
N GLY A 245 11.56 13.79 -5.83
CA GLY A 245 10.63 13.03 -6.67
C GLY A 245 9.51 12.33 -5.89
N PRO A 246 8.67 11.52 -6.55
CA PRO A 246 7.46 10.93 -5.96
C PRO A 246 7.68 10.08 -4.70
N HIS A 247 8.86 9.53 -4.50
CA HIS A 247 9.23 8.81 -3.27
C HIS A 247 9.44 9.73 -2.06
N ARG A 248 9.47 11.05 -2.27
CA ARG A 248 9.51 12.12 -1.26
C ARG A 248 8.20 12.86 -1.10
N ALA A 249 7.19 12.51 -1.89
CA ALA A 249 5.85 13.11 -1.81
C ALA A 249 5.24 13.00 -0.41
N ASP A 250 4.37 13.95 -0.06
CA ASP A 250 3.63 14.00 1.21
C ASP A 250 2.20 14.55 1.02
#